data_8f213db241efc75d751d80797be2264e
#
_entry.id   8f213db241efc75d751d80797be2264e
#
_cell.length_a   1.000
_cell.length_b   1.000
_cell.length_c   1.000
_cell.angle_alpha   90.00
_cell.angle_beta   90.00
_cell.angle_gamma   90.00
#
_symmetry.space_group_name_H-M   'P 1'
#
loop_
_entity.id
_entity.type
_entity.pdbx_description
1 polymer ?
#
loop_
_entity_poly.entity_id
_entity_poly.type
_entity_poly.pdbx_seq_one_letter_code
_entity_poly.pdbx_strand_id
1 'polypeptide(L)'
;MLRIDRDKQTIEFAGAKLGLFQVSALGFLTRHHAARCSLGYQDAVAEADKPALQKIPYQSGDVFAVVTDGFTDQIGGATGKTSFGYRRLEDILKSNCTGSAEEITAAMKREFSAWQGTSARRDDVTAVVFRL
;
A
#
# COMPACT_ATOMS: atom_id res chain seq x y z
N MET A 1 -6.97 1.30 -10.75
CA MET A 1 -8.31 1.93 -10.58
C MET A 1 -8.81 1.61 -9.18
N LEU A 2 -9.38 2.61 -8.51
CA LEU A 2 -10.06 2.45 -7.21
C LEU A 2 -11.34 3.29 -7.25
N ARG A 3 -12.48 2.67 -6.92
CA ARG A 3 -13.78 3.33 -6.84
C ARG A 3 -14.45 2.96 -5.53
N ILE A 4 -14.98 3.95 -4.79
CA ILE A 4 -15.64 3.76 -3.50
C ILE A 4 -17.16 3.90 -3.72
N ASP A 5 -17.90 2.87 -3.33
CA ASP A 5 -19.37 2.86 -3.27
C ASP A 5 -19.77 2.92 -1.79
N ARG A 6 -20.15 4.12 -1.32
CA ARG A 6 -20.47 4.35 0.08
C ARG A 6 -21.80 3.73 0.50
N ASP A 7 -22.76 3.66 -0.41
CA ASP A 7 -24.06 3.10 -0.12
C ASP A 7 -23.99 1.59 0.09
N LYS A 8 -23.12 0.93 -0.67
CA LYS A 8 -22.87 -0.51 -0.56
C LYS A 8 -21.72 -0.87 0.38
N GLN A 9 -21.03 0.10 0.94
CA GLN A 9 -19.81 -0.10 1.73
C GLN A 9 -18.82 -1.04 1.04
N THR A 10 -18.53 -0.76 -0.24
CA THR A 10 -17.60 -1.55 -1.05
C THR A 10 -16.61 -0.67 -1.80
N ILE A 11 -15.39 -1.18 -1.95
CA ILE A 11 -14.39 -0.64 -2.87
C ILE A 11 -14.28 -1.58 -4.07
N GLU A 12 -14.36 -1.03 -5.27
CA GLU A 12 -13.96 -1.71 -6.49
C GLU A 12 -12.51 -1.35 -6.78
N PHE A 13 -11.65 -2.37 -6.78
CA PHE A 13 -10.21 -2.22 -6.97
C PHE A 13 -9.71 -3.09 -8.12
N ALA A 14 -8.91 -2.50 -9.00
CA ALA A 14 -8.14 -3.22 -10.01
C ALA A 14 -6.74 -2.58 -10.08
N GLY A 15 -5.74 -3.31 -9.61
CA GLY A 15 -4.35 -2.87 -9.56
C GLY A 15 -3.47 -3.56 -10.58
N ALA A 16 -2.55 -2.83 -11.19
CA ALA A 16 -1.43 -3.35 -11.97
C ALA A 16 -0.15 -3.02 -11.20
N LYS A 17 0.54 -4.04 -10.69
CA LYS A 17 1.71 -3.99 -9.79
C LYS A 17 1.50 -3.33 -8.41
N LEU A 18 0.56 -2.40 -8.28
CA LEU A 18 0.25 -1.72 -7.02
C LEU A 18 -0.91 -2.40 -6.31
N GLY A 19 -0.65 -3.03 -5.18
CA GLY A 19 -1.66 -3.63 -4.30
C GLY A 19 -2.33 -2.62 -3.39
N LEU A 20 -3.46 -3.00 -2.80
CA LEU A 20 -4.20 -2.22 -1.82
C LEU A 20 -4.10 -2.90 -0.45
N PHE A 21 -3.72 -2.17 0.57
CA PHE A 21 -3.77 -2.60 1.96
C PHE A 21 -5.07 -2.12 2.58
N GLN A 22 -5.75 -3.00 3.30
CA GLN A 22 -6.91 -2.69 4.14
C GLN A 22 -6.59 -3.08 5.58
N VAL A 23 -6.80 -2.16 6.51
CA VAL A 23 -6.63 -2.44 7.94
C VAL A 23 -7.92 -2.07 8.65
N SER A 24 -8.52 -3.02 9.35
CA SER A 24 -9.70 -2.75 10.17
C SER A 24 -9.34 -1.94 11.42
N ALA A 25 -10.34 -1.32 12.03
CA ALA A 25 -10.17 -0.61 13.31
C ALA A 25 -9.60 -1.50 14.44
N LEU A 26 -9.71 -2.83 14.31
CA LEU A 26 -9.14 -3.82 15.24
C LEU A 26 -7.71 -4.25 14.88
N GLY A 27 -7.11 -3.68 13.83
CA GLY A 27 -5.74 -3.98 13.41
C GLY A 27 -5.61 -5.24 12.52
N PHE A 28 -6.70 -5.83 12.06
CA PHE A 28 -6.63 -6.91 11.07
C PHE A 28 -6.27 -6.34 9.71
N LEU A 29 -5.15 -6.80 9.15
CA LEU A 29 -4.67 -6.35 7.86
C LEU A 29 -4.93 -7.40 6.78
N THR A 30 -5.49 -6.95 5.67
CA THR A 30 -5.64 -7.71 4.43
C THR A 30 -4.91 -7.00 3.30
N ARG A 31 -4.13 -7.74 2.53
CA ARG A 31 -3.48 -7.22 1.32
C ARG A 31 -4.22 -7.74 0.09
N HIS A 32 -4.83 -6.82 -0.66
CA HIS A 32 -5.47 -7.10 -1.94
C HIS A 32 -4.41 -7.01 -3.03
N HIS A 33 -4.10 -8.15 -3.64
CA HIS A 33 -3.02 -8.23 -4.62
C HIS A 33 -3.44 -7.62 -5.96
N ALA A 34 -2.50 -6.94 -6.59
CA ALA A 34 -2.61 -6.46 -7.95
C ALA A 34 -2.16 -7.54 -8.95
N ALA A 35 -2.56 -7.37 -10.19
CA ALA A 35 -1.99 -8.12 -11.30
C ALA A 35 -0.49 -7.79 -11.47
N ARG A 36 0.27 -8.77 -11.94
CA ARG A 36 1.73 -8.62 -12.12
C ARG A 36 2.11 -7.89 -13.40
N CYS A 37 1.15 -7.63 -14.30
CA CYS A 37 1.38 -6.94 -15.56
C CYS A 37 1.61 -5.44 -15.36
N SER A 38 2.33 -4.83 -16.30
CA SER A 38 2.41 -3.38 -16.47
C SER A 38 1.36 -2.93 -17.47
N LEU A 39 0.75 -1.77 -17.27
CA LEU A 39 -0.16 -1.16 -18.24
C LEU A 39 0.64 -0.27 -19.21
N GLY A 40 0.20 -0.24 -20.49
CA GLY A 40 0.76 0.67 -21.50
C GLY A 40 2.00 0.16 -22.23
N TYR A 41 2.43 -1.07 -22.00
CA TYR A 41 3.47 -1.72 -22.79
C TYR A 41 2.85 -2.54 -23.94
N GLN A 42 3.57 -2.65 -25.06
CA GLN A 42 3.08 -3.34 -26.27
C GLN A 42 3.09 -4.87 -26.17
N ASP A 43 3.67 -5.43 -25.11
CA ASP A 43 3.72 -6.87 -24.92
C ASP A 43 2.32 -7.43 -24.67
N ALA A 44 1.99 -8.50 -25.37
CA ALA A 44 0.73 -9.20 -25.21
C ALA A 44 0.64 -9.78 -23.78
N VAL A 45 -0.16 -9.14 -22.93
CA VAL A 45 -0.45 -9.66 -21.58
C VAL A 45 -1.46 -10.78 -21.70
N ALA A 46 -1.12 -11.97 -21.17
CA ALA A 46 -2.06 -13.07 -21.10
C ALA A 46 -3.33 -12.65 -20.34
N GLU A 47 -4.51 -13.15 -20.74
CA GLU A 47 -5.79 -12.75 -20.12
C GLU A 47 -5.78 -12.98 -18.59
N ALA A 48 -5.14 -14.07 -18.15
CA ALA A 48 -5.01 -14.42 -16.73
C ALA A 48 -4.15 -13.42 -15.92
N ASP A 49 -3.30 -12.64 -16.59
CA ASP A 49 -2.41 -11.66 -15.94
C ASP A 49 -2.97 -10.23 -15.98
N LYS A 50 -4.12 -10.03 -16.62
CA LYS A 50 -4.79 -8.72 -16.65
C LYS A 50 -5.35 -8.34 -15.28
N PRO A 51 -5.39 -7.03 -14.94
CA PRO A 51 -6.00 -6.58 -13.70
C PRO A 51 -7.48 -6.96 -13.63
N ALA A 52 -7.82 -7.87 -12.72
CA ALA A 52 -9.20 -8.23 -12.43
C ALA A 52 -9.82 -7.25 -11.44
N LEU A 53 -11.10 -6.95 -11.65
CA LEU A 53 -11.88 -6.13 -10.73
C LEU A 53 -12.20 -6.93 -9.47
N GLN A 54 -11.73 -6.45 -8.32
CA GLN A 54 -12.03 -6.99 -7.00
C GLN A 54 -13.09 -6.10 -6.33
N LYS A 55 -14.08 -6.71 -5.70
CA LYS A 55 -15.06 -6.03 -4.84
C LYS A 55 -14.70 -6.32 -3.39
N ILE A 56 -14.31 -5.29 -2.67
CA ILE A 56 -13.77 -5.36 -1.32
C ILE A 56 -14.78 -4.71 -0.38
N PRO A 57 -15.44 -5.47 0.50
CA PRO A 57 -16.29 -4.89 1.53
C PRO A 57 -15.44 -4.15 2.57
N TYR A 58 -15.98 -3.08 3.12
CA TYR A 58 -15.34 -2.37 4.21
C TYR A 58 -16.34 -2.00 5.31
N GLN A 59 -15.82 -1.71 6.49
CA GLN A 59 -16.58 -1.15 7.61
C GLN A 59 -16.12 0.28 7.88
N SER A 60 -17.01 1.07 8.50
CA SER A 60 -16.63 2.42 8.93
C SER A 60 -15.44 2.37 9.89
N GLY A 61 -14.44 3.18 9.61
CA GLY A 61 -13.18 3.21 10.34
C GLY A 61 -12.06 2.38 9.71
N ASP A 62 -12.33 1.59 8.69
CA ASP A 62 -11.28 0.89 7.95
C ASP A 62 -10.31 1.88 7.28
N VAL A 63 -9.03 1.56 7.37
CA VAL A 63 -7.94 2.31 6.75
C VAL A 63 -7.48 1.59 5.49
N PHE A 64 -7.23 2.36 4.46
CA PHE A 64 -6.70 1.87 3.19
C PHE A 64 -5.40 2.58 2.84
N ALA A 65 -4.44 1.83 2.29
CA ALA A 65 -3.19 2.38 1.83
C ALA A 65 -2.74 1.76 0.50
N VAL A 66 -2.19 2.60 -0.36
CA VAL A 66 -1.47 2.20 -1.59
C VAL A 66 -0.11 2.85 -1.55
N VAL A 67 0.93 2.08 -1.84
CA VAL A 67 2.31 2.58 -1.90
C VAL A 67 2.99 2.09 -3.17
N THR A 68 3.91 2.90 -3.71
CA THR A 68 4.81 2.46 -4.78
C THR A 68 5.90 1.55 -4.22
N ASP A 69 6.52 0.76 -5.07
CA ASP A 69 7.62 -0.13 -4.73
C ASP A 69 8.84 0.62 -4.17
N GLY A 70 9.08 1.87 -4.60
CA GLY A 70 10.10 2.72 -4.02
C GLY A 70 10.00 2.87 -2.50
N PHE A 71 8.79 2.69 -1.91
CA PHE A 71 8.63 2.68 -0.45
C PHE A 71 9.18 1.39 0.17
N THR A 72 8.84 0.23 -0.40
CA THR A 72 9.23 -1.07 0.16
C THR A 72 10.64 -1.50 -0.22
N ASP A 73 11.15 -1.04 -1.35
CA ASP A 73 12.46 -1.40 -1.88
C ASP A 73 13.60 -0.48 -1.41
N GLN A 74 13.26 0.59 -0.65
CA GLN A 74 14.27 1.48 -0.09
C GLN A 74 15.25 0.71 0.79
N ILE A 75 16.51 0.76 0.45
CA ILE A 75 17.59 0.17 1.24
C ILE A 75 17.91 1.08 2.41
N GLY A 76 18.18 0.47 3.58
CA GLY A 76 18.48 1.21 4.80
C GLY A 76 18.76 0.29 5.98
N GLY A 77 18.39 0.76 7.17
CA GLY A 77 18.61 0.06 8.43
C GLY A 77 20.08 0.08 8.88
N ALA A 78 20.38 -0.58 9.99
CA ALA A 78 21.69 -0.53 10.63
C ALA A 78 22.86 -0.96 9.72
N THR A 79 22.62 -1.85 8.76
CA THR A 79 23.66 -2.32 7.84
C THR A 79 23.67 -1.57 6.50
N GLY A 80 22.65 -0.75 6.21
CA GLY A 80 22.48 -0.09 4.91
C GLY A 80 22.33 -1.06 3.72
N LYS A 81 21.94 -2.31 3.96
CA LYS A 81 21.88 -3.37 2.93
C LYS A 81 20.53 -4.08 2.82
N THR A 82 19.58 -3.73 3.67
CA THR A 82 18.28 -4.41 3.72
C THR A 82 17.19 -3.49 3.21
N SER A 83 16.23 -4.01 2.44
CA SER A 83 15.05 -3.24 2.03
C SER A 83 14.11 -2.97 3.20
N PHE A 84 13.32 -1.91 3.11
CA PHE A 84 12.28 -1.58 4.09
C PHE A 84 11.31 -2.75 4.26
N GLY A 85 10.79 -3.21 3.14
CA GLY A 85 9.96 -4.41 3.03
C GLY A 85 8.51 -4.18 3.44
N TYR A 86 7.66 -5.09 3.00
CA TYR A 86 6.22 -5.05 3.30
C TYR A 86 5.91 -5.26 4.78
N ARG A 87 6.69 -6.08 5.48
CA ARG A 87 6.44 -6.37 6.90
C ARG A 87 6.45 -5.10 7.76
N ARG A 88 7.44 -4.22 7.57
CA ARG A 88 7.50 -2.95 8.31
C ARG A 88 6.36 -2.02 7.97
N LEU A 89 5.99 -1.95 6.68
CA LEU A 89 4.82 -1.18 6.25
C LEU A 89 3.54 -1.69 6.93
N GLU A 90 3.33 -3.00 6.95
CA GLU A 90 2.17 -3.62 7.59
C GLU A 90 2.14 -3.37 9.09
N ASP A 91 3.29 -3.47 9.77
CA ASP A 91 3.41 -3.19 11.20
C ASP A 91 3.07 -1.71 11.52
N ILE A 92 3.50 -0.76 10.68
CA ILE A 92 3.14 0.65 10.82
C ILE A 92 1.64 0.85 10.66
N LEU A 93 1.05 0.28 9.62
CA LEU A 93 -0.39 0.41 9.34
C LEU A 93 -1.23 -0.17 10.49
N LYS A 94 -0.88 -1.35 10.99
CA LYS A 94 -1.57 -1.99 12.12
C LYS A 94 -1.43 -1.18 13.41
N SER A 95 -0.23 -0.73 13.73
CA SER A 95 0.04 0.01 14.98
C SER A 95 -0.61 1.39 15.03
N ASN A 96 -0.97 1.94 13.88
CA ASN A 96 -1.60 3.26 13.78
C ASN A 96 -3.03 3.21 13.22
N CYS A 97 -3.65 2.03 13.17
CA CYS A 97 -4.95 1.82 12.51
C CYS A 97 -6.10 2.63 13.12
N THR A 98 -5.98 3.12 14.34
CA THR A 98 -6.97 3.99 15.01
C THR A 98 -6.74 5.49 14.77
N GLY A 99 -5.57 5.88 14.25
CA GLY A 99 -5.21 7.27 13.96
C GLY A 99 -5.88 7.82 12.69
N SER A 100 -5.82 9.14 12.50
CA SER A 100 -6.27 9.78 11.25
C SER A 100 -5.36 9.39 10.07
N ALA A 101 -5.81 9.64 8.84
CA ALA A 101 -4.98 9.38 7.65
C ALA A 101 -3.67 10.19 7.68
N GLU A 102 -3.72 11.43 8.22
CA GLU A 102 -2.54 12.27 8.41
C GLU A 102 -1.56 11.68 9.43
N GLU A 103 -2.06 11.19 10.56
CA GLU A 103 -1.23 10.57 11.60
C GLU A 103 -0.54 9.30 11.09
N ILE A 104 -1.27 8.47 10.34
CA ILE A 104 -0.72 7.27 9.71
C ILE A 104 0.36 7.65 8.69
N THR A 105 0.07 8.63 7.83
CA THR A 105 1.04 9.10 6.83
C THR A 105 2.29 9.69 7.49
N ALA A 106 2.12 10.45 8.58
CA ALA A 106 3.24 10.99 9.36
C ALA A 106 4.09 9.86 9.98
N ALA A 107 3.45 8.81 10.53
CA ALA A 107 4.15 7.63 11.03
C ALA A 107 4.93 6.91 9.92
N MET A 108 4.30 6.70 8.76
CA MET A 108 4.95 6.09 7.59
C MET A 108 6.18 6.90 7.17
N LYS A 109 6.06 8.23 7.06
CA LYS A 109 7.17 9.10 6.68
C LYS A 109 8.30 9.06 7.69
N ARG A 110 8.00 9.09 8.99
CA ARG A 110 8.98 9.03 10.07
C ARG A 110 9.77 7.73 10.03
N GLU A 111 9.07 6.58 10.00
CA GLU A 111 9.69 5.26 9.99
C GLU A 111 10.50 5.02 8.70
N PHE A 112 9.99 5.48 7.55
CA PHE A 112 10.72 5.42 6.29
C PHE A 112 12.01 6.24 6.34
N SER A 113 11.95 7.48 6.83
CA SER A 113 13.12 8.36 6.93
C SER A 113 14.17 7.82 7.91
N ALA A 114 13.71 7.29 9.04
CA ALA A 114 14.60 6.65 10.02
C ALA A 114 15.28 5.41 9.43
N TRP A 115 14.53 4.60 8.64
CA TRP A 115 15.08 3.44 7.95
C TRP A 115 16.08 3.81 6.88
N GLN A 116 15.75 4.79 6.03
CA GLN A 116 16.61 5.26 4.95
C GLN A 116 17.95 5.77 5.51
N GLY A 117 17.93 6.54 6.60
CA GLY A 117 19.13 7.13 7.19
C GLY A 117 19.94 7.92 6.16
N THR A 118 21.21 7.57 6.02
CA THR A 118 22.13 8.17 5.03
C THR A 118 22.14 7.45 3.67
N SER A 119 21.37 6.39 3.50
CA SER A 119 21.31 5.64 2.23
C SER A 119 20.66 6.48 1.13
N ALA A 120 21.20 6.35 -0.08
CA ALA A 120 20.64 7.04 -1.25
C ALA A 120 19.19 6.57 -1.51
N ARG A 121 18.34 7.50 -1.95
CA ARG A 121 17.01 7.18 -2.46
C ARG A 121 17.16 6.33 -3.72
N ARG A 122 16.43 5.21 -3.81
CA ARG A 122 16.50 4.29 -4.96
C ARG A 122 15.48 4.62 -6.05
N ASP A 123 14.31 5.06 -5.64
CA ASP A 123 13.20 5.32 -6.55
C ASP A 123 12.24 6.34 -5.94
N ASP A 124 11.29 6.81 -6.75
CA ASP A 124 10.23 7.71 -6.31
C ASP A 124 9.28 7.01 -5.32
N VAL A 125 8.97 7.72 -4.24
CA VAL A 125 8.14 7.19 -3.16
C VAL A 125 6.82 7.95 -3.12
N THR A 126 5.75 7.23 -3.41
CA THR A 126 4.38 7.73 -3.27
C THR A 126 3.61 6.82 -2.33
N ALA A 127 2.86 7.42 -1.42
CA ALA A 127 1.93 6.74 -0.55
C ALA A 127 0.61 7.51 -0.52
N VAL A 128 -0.49 6.80 -0.62
CA VAL A 128 -1.85 7.34 -0.44
C VAL A 128 -2.50 6.56 0.69
N VAL A 129 -2.97 7.27 1.71
CA VAL A 129 -3.70 6.69 2.85
C VAL A 129 -5.04 7.38 2.97
N PHE A 130 -6.09 6.62 3.18
CA PHE A 130 -7.43 7.16 3.45
C PHE A 130 -8.20 6.26 4.42
N ARG A 131 -9.17 6.86 5.11
CA ARG A 131 -10.09 6.17 6.03
C ARG A 131 -11.52 6.32 5.53
N LEU A 132 -12.32 5.29 5.67
CA LEU A 132 -13.74 5.27 5.31
C LEU A 132 -14.63 5.07 6.53
#